data_483c9dbec9546a26079be6f7a66bc3c2
#
_entry.id   483c9dbec9546a26079be6f7a66bc3c2
#
_cell.length_a   1.000
_cell.length_b   1.000
_cell.length_c   1.000
_cell.angle_alpha   90.00
_cell.angle_beta   90.00
_cell.angle_gamma   90.00
#
_symmetry.space_group_name_H-M   'P 1'
#
loop_
_entity.id
_entity.type
_entity.pdbx_description
1 polymer ?
#
loop_
_entity_poly.entity_id
_entity_poly.type
_entity_poly.pdbx_seq_one_letter_code
_entity_poly.pdbx_strand_id
1 'polypeptide(L)'
;MGASILPVTIHKGKLYFLFGKERAIDENPGWSDFGGGTDNNESYLQTAIREGGEELTGFLGSDTDIKQLLQKHGTYDVDYKSTGYGIFRVHIFPMNYDELLPHYYNNNQRFLQKRLNPKIIRDSKIFEKAEIRWICIDDFAKMKKEFRSFYQNIVDLILNKKTEINTFIRKSLKATTGHAKGTKKHGIKNSKQNNNKKSKKNR
;
A
#
# COMPACT_ATOMS: atom_id res chain seq x y z
N MET A 1 5.24 -20.74 -3.95
CA MET A 1 4.42 -19.92 -3.02
C MET A 1 4.75 -18.46 -3.23
N GLY A 2 3.84 -17.54 -2.92
CA GLY A 2 4.09 -16.11 -3.05
C GLY A 2 3.07 -15.31 -2.23
N ALA A 3 3.37 -14.02 -2.04
CA ALA A 3 2.45 -13.12 -1.36
C ALA A 3 2.63 -11.68 -1.82
N SER A 4 1.61 -10.88 -1.57
CA SER A 4 1.56 -9.47 -1.96
C SER A 4 0.79 -8.62 -0.97
N ILE A 5 0.99 -7.32 -1.07
CA ILE A 5 0.11 -6.31 -0.48
C ILE A 5 -0.76 -5.67 -1.56
N LEU A 6 -2.01 -5.38 -1.23
CA LEU A 6 -2.93 -4.66 -2.11
C LEU A 6 -3.64 -3.55 -1.32
N PRO A 7 -3.16 -2.30 -1.42
CA PRO A 7 -3.81 -1.17 -0.77
C PRO A 7 -5.18 -0.90 -1.36
N VAL A 8 -6.16 -0.63 -0.50
CA VAL A 8 -7.54 -0.35 -0.90
C VAL A 8 -8.11 0.83 -0.13
N THR A 9 -8.99 1.57 -0.76
CA THR A 9 -9.68 2.71 -0.14
C THR A 9 -11.15 2.75 -0.54
N ILE A 10 -11.94 3.54 0.21
CA ILE A 10 -13.28 3.94 -0.22
C ILE A 10 -13.23 5.41 -0.62
N HIS A 11 -13.36 5.68 -1.91
CA HIS A 11 -13.41 7.02 -2.47
C HIS A 11 -14.73 7.21 -3.23
N LYS A 12 -15.46 8.31 -2.97
CA LYS A 12 -16.78 8.58 -3.56
C LYS A 12 -17.77 7.39 -3.44
N GLY A 13 -17.72 6.69 -2.29
CA GLY A 13 -18.60 5.57 -1.97
C GLY A 13 -18.22 4.22 -2.59
N LYS A 14 -17.19 4.15 -3.44
CA LYS A 14 -16.73 2.96 -4.15
C LYS A 14 -15.36 2.49 -3.66
N LEU A 15 -15.08 1.19 -3.82
CA LEU A 15 -13.76 0.62 -3.57
C LEU A 15 -12.80 0.98 -4.72
N TYR A 16 -11.63 1.50 -4.36
CA TYR A 16 -10.50 1.73 -5.25
C TYR A 16 -9.30 0.95 -4.73
N PHE A 17 -8.63 0.24 -5.61
CA PHE A 17 -7.44 -0.54 -5.31
C PHE A 17 -6.23 0.08 -6.00
N LEU A 18 -5.10 0.14 -5.29
CA LEU A 18 -3.84 0.60 -5.87
C LEU A 18 -3.14 -0.58 -6.54
N PHE A 19 -2.98 -0.50 -7.84
CA PHE A 19 -2.24 -1.50 -8.62
C PHE A 19 -0.97 -0.90 -9.21
N GLY A 20 0.02 -1.75 -9.39
CA GLY A 20 1.21 -1.48 -10.17
C GLY A 20 1.12 -2.13 -11.55
N LYS A 21 1.74 -1.50 -12.54
CA LYS A 21 1.86 -2.05 -13.90
C LYS A 21 3.29 -2.44 -14.17
N GLU A 22 3.51 -3.67 -14.56
CA GLU A 22 4.82 -4.18 -14.99
C GLU A 22 5.36 -3.41 -16.20
N ARG A 23 6.66 -3.40 -16.36
CA ARG A 23 7.30 -2.85 -17.56
C ARG A 23 6.87 -3.62 -18.80
N ALA A 24 6.78 -2.94 -19.94
CA ALA A 24 6.41 -3.57 -21.20
C ALA A 24 7.43 -4.63 -21.70
N ILE A 25 8.64 -4.61 -21.17
CA ILE A 25 9.72 -5.56 -21.49
C ILE A 25 9.66 -6.84 -20.65
N ASP A 26 8.80 -6.91 -19.63
CA ASP A 26 8.68 -8.08 -18.79
C ASP A 26 7.93 -9.20 -19.54
N GLU A 27 8.25 -10.45 -19.19
CA GLU A 27 7.66 -11.63 -19.86
C GLU A 27 6.14 -11.72 -19.71
N ASN A 28 5.60 -11.13 -18.64
CA ASN A 28 4.17 -11.14 -18.34
C ASN A 28 3.72 -9.73 -17.92
N PRO A 29 3.64 -8.78 -18.87
CA PRO A 29 3.26 -7.40 -18.57
C PRO A 29 1.79 -7.31 -18.14
N GLY A 30 1.42 -6.21 -17.50
CA GLY A 30 0.05 -5.92 -17.07
C GLY A 30 -0.02 -5.42 -15.65
N TRP A 31 -1.23 -5.16 -15.20
CA TRP A 31 -1.52 -4.73 -13.84
C TRP A 31 -1.48 -5.90 -12.86
N SER A 32 -0.92 -5.68 -11.67
CA SER A 32 -0.99 -6.58 -10.53
C SER A 32 -0.88 -5.78 -9.22
N ASP A 33 -1.01 -6.46 -8.10
CA ASP A 33 -0.63 -5.95 -6.79
C ASP A 33 0.90 -5.84 -6.63
N PHE A 34 1.36 -5.61 -5.41
CA PHE A 34 2.77 -5.46 -5.08
C PHE A 34 3.24 -6.71 -4.33
N GLY A 35 3.93 -7.60 -5.04
CA GLY A 35 4.31 -8.88 -4.47
C GLY A 35 5.03 -9.82 -5.42
N GLY A 36 5.58 -10.89 -4.82
CA GLY A 36 6.43 -11.84 -5.52
C GLY A 36 6.52 -13.20 -4.84
N GLY A 37 7.57 -13.92 -5.17
CA GLY A 37 7.88 -15.23 -4.63
C GLY A 37 8.31 -15.19 -3.16
N THR A 38 7.93 -16.23 -2.42
CA THR A 38 8.38 -16.43 -1.04
C THR A 38 9.80 -16.96 -1.04
N ASP A 39 10.71 -16.26 -0.38
CA ASP A 39 12.07 -16.72 -0.13
C ASP A 39 12.10 -17.78 0.99
N ASN A 40 13.25 -18.48 1.14
CA ASN A 40 13.39 -19.53 2.14
C ASN A 40 13.12 -18.99 3.55
N ASN A 41 12.22 -19.67 4.27
CA ASN A 41 11.80 -19.36 5.64
C ASN A 41 10.96 -18.08 5.82
N GLU A 42 10.52 -17.41 4.78
CA GLU A 42 9.57 -16.32 4.90
C GLU A 42 8.13 -16.82 5.12
N SER A 43 7.39 -16.16 6.01
CA SER A 43 5.94 -16.24 6.03
C SER A 43 5.35 -15.41 4.90
N TYR A 44 4.11 -15.69 4.49
CA TYR A 44 3.40 -14.88 3.48
C TYR A 44 3.41 -13.38 3.80
N LEU A 45 3.24 -13.03 5.09
CA LEU A 45 3.26 -11.63 5.50
C LEU A 45 4.65 -10.99 5.35
N GLN A 46 5.73 -11.71 5.65
CA GLN A 46 7.09 -11.22 5.47
C GLN A 46 7.39 -11.00 3.99
N THR A 47 7.06 -11.98 3.13
CA THR A 47 7.18 -11.85 1.67
C THR A 47 6.41 -10.61 1.18
N ALA A 48 5.14 -10.46 1.57
CA ALA A 48 4.30 -9.36 1.13
C ALA A 48 4.85 -7.97 1.55
N ILE A 49 5.45 -7.88 2.75
CA ILE A 49 6.07 -6.64 3.24
C ILE A 49 7.33 -6.31 2.42
N ARG A 50 8.24 -7.28 2.25
CA ARG A 50 9.48 -7.11 1.50
C ARG A 50 9.21 -6.71 0.05
N GLU A 51 8.41 -7.50 -0.66
CA GLU A 51 8.07 -7.26 -2.06
C GLU A 51 7.32 -5.94 -2.24
N GLY A 52 6.35 -5.65 -1.35
CA GLY A 52 5.63 -4.37 -1.38
C GLY A 52 6.54 -3.17 -1.16
N GLY A 53 7.55 -3.28 -0.30
CA GLY A 53 8.58 -2.26 -0.08
C GLY A 53 9.47 -2.05 -1.30
N GLU A 54 9.95 -3.15 -1.91
CA GLU A 54 10.78 -3.13 -3.11
C GLU A 54 10.03 -2.50 -4.30
N GLU A 55 8.85 -3.00 -4.63
CA GLU A 55 8.07 -2.57 -5.80
C GLU A 55 7.49 -1.15 -5.69
N LEU A 56 7.15 -0.71 -4.46
CA LEU A 56 6.72 0.67 -4.21
C LEU A 56 7.89 1.62 -3.94
N THR A 57 9.14 1.12 -4.00
CA THR A 57 10.36 1.94 -3.87
C THR A 57 10.36 2.88 -2.67
N GLY A 58 9.82 2.43 -1.54
CA GLY A 58 9.73 3.18 -0.30
C GLY A 58 8.61 4.23 -0.23
N PHE A 59 7.74 4.35 -1.23
CA PHE A 59 6.61 5.32 -1.20
C PHE A 59 5.58 5.05 -0.09
N LEU A 60 5.53 3.84 0.45
CA LEU A 60 4.75 3.51 1.67
C LEU A 60 5.60 3.47 2.94
N GLY A 61 6.84 3.95 2.89
CA GLY A 61 7.81 3.89 3.97
C GLY A 61 8.68 2.64 3.92
N SER A 62 9.35 2.36 5.04
CA SER A 62 10.16 1.15 5.23
C SER A 62 9.29 -0.09 5.47
N ASP A 63 9.88 -1.28 5.45
CA ASP A 63 9.21 -2.53 5.83
C ASP A 63 8.55 -2.45 7.21
N THR A 64 9.17 -1.72 8.14
CA THR A 64 8.59 -1.48 9.46
C THR A 64 7.32 -0.64 9.38
N ASP A 65 7.29 0.39 8.53
CA ASP A 65 6.12 1.24 8.33
C ASP A 65 4.98 0.46 7.66
N ILE A 66 5.29 -0.34 6.63
CA ILE A 66 4.32 -1.23 5.97
C ILE A 66 3.76 -2.24 6.98
N LYS A 67 4.62 -2.88 7.78
CA LYS A 67 4.20 -3.80 8.85
C LYS A 67 3.24 -3.14 9.83
N GLN A 68 3.55 -1.92 10.27
CA GLN A 68 2.70 -1.16 11.17
C GLN A 68 1.34 -0.82 10.54
N LEU A 69 1.31 -0.45 9.24
CA LEU A 69 0.07 -0.23 8.50
C LEU A 69 -0.81 -1.47 8.48
N LEU A 70 -0.23 -2.62 8.13
CA LEU A 70 -0.95 -3.89 8.08
C LEU A 70 -1.45 -4.33 9.47
N GLN A 71 -0.65 -4.15 10.52
CA GLN A 71 -1.05 -4.48 11.90
C GLN A 71 -2.15 -3.55 12.42
N LYS A 72 -2.05 -2.24 12.14
CA LYS A 72 -3.01 -1.23 12.62
C LYS A 72 -4.42 -1.46 12.09
N HIS A 73 -4.54 -1.86 10.84
CA HIS A 73 -5.81 -1.97 10.16
C HIS A 73 -6.29 -3.42 10.01
N GLY A 74 -5.38 -4.39 10.18
CA GLY A 74 -5.58 -5.77 9.78
C GLY A 74 -5.59 -5.93 8.27
N THR A 75 -5.68 -7.17 7.82
CA THR A 75 -5.75 -7.53 6.40
C THR A 75 -6.99 -8.39 6.12
N TYR A 76 -7.51 -8.27 4.92
CA TYR A 76 -8.44 -9.23 4.34
C TYR A 76 -7.66 -10.07 3.33
N ASP A 77 -7.50 -11.35 3.63
CA ASP A 77 -6.64 -12.22 2.82
C ASP A 77 -7.43 -12.92 1.73
N VAL A 78 -6.88 -12.90 0.51
CA VAL A 78 -7.39 -13.64 -0.65
C VAL A 78 -6.33 -14.62 -1.11
N ASP A 79 -6.63 -15.91 -1.02
CA ASP A 79 -5.75 -16.99 -1.45
C ASP A 79 -6.11 -17.47 -2.85
N TYR A 80 -5.15 -17.41 -3.75
CA TYR A 80 -5.20 -18.02 -5.06
C TYR A 80 -4.35 -19.29 -5.08
N LYS A 81 -4.98 -20.44 -5.37
CA LYS A 81 -4.29 -21.73 -5.50
C LYS A 81 -3.96 -21.95 -6.98
N SER A 82 -2.69 -21.90 -7.30
CA SER A 82 -2.19 -22.21 -8.64
C SER A 82 -1.74 -23.67 -8.71
N THR A 83 -2.13 -24.35 -9.79
CA THR A 83 -1.71 -25.74 -10.04
C THR A 83 -0.19 -25.80 -10.23
N GLY A 84 0.51 -26.52 -9.37
CA GLY A 84 1.97 -26.69 -9.43
C GLY A 84 2.81 -25.63 -8.73
N TYR A 85 2.25 -24.44 -8.38
CA TYR A 85 3.02 -23.34 -7.77
C TYR A 85 2.61 -23.03 -6.32
N GLY A 86 1.63 -23.74 -5.77
CA GLY A 86 1.15 -23.54 -4.40
C GLY A 86 0.20 -22.35 -4.27
N ILE A 87 0.21 -21.72 -3.09
CA ILE A 87 -0.69 -20.61 -2.77
C ILE A 87 0.02 -19.28 -3.03
N PHE A 88 -0.69 -18.36 -3.67
CA PHE A 88 -0.37 -16.93 -3.70
C PHE A 88 -1.39 -16.19 -2.84
N ARG A 89 -0.93 -15.47 -1.80
CA ARG A 89 -1.77 -14.77 -0.84
C ARG A 89 -1.71 -13.26 -1.04
N VAL A 90 -2.85 -12.66 -1.26
CA VAL A 90 -3.00 -11.19 -1.36
C VAL A 90 -3.49 -10.64 -0.04
N HIS A 91 -2.69 -9.80 0.62
CA HIS A 91 -3.06 -9.08 1.83
C HIS A 91 -3.69 -7.72 1.45
N ILE A 92 -5.03 -7.68 1.43
CA ILE A 92 -5.80 -6.45 1.16
C ILE A 92 -5.91 -5.66 2.45
N PHE A 93 -5.52 -4.38 2.44
CA PHE A 93 -5.58 -3.53 3.63
C PHE A 93 -6.05 -2.11 3.31
N PRO A 94 -6.72 -1.42 4.27
CA PRO A 94 -7.20 -0.06 4.05
C PRO A 94 -6.07 0.95 4.06
N MET A 95 -6.09 1.85 3.08
CA MET A 95 -5.21 3.01 2.98
C MET A 95 -6.03 4.27 2.68
N ASN A 96 -5.58 5.44 3.10
CA ASN A 96 -6.22 6.69 2.72
C ASN A 96 -6.07 6.92 1.20
N TYR A 97 -7.14 7.42 0.57
CA TYR A 97 -7.06 7.83 -0.82
C TYR A 97 -6.12 9.02 -0.95
N ASP A 98 -5.10 8.85 -1.79
CA ASP A 98 -4.18 9.91 -2.16
C ASP A 98 -4.10 9.96 -3.70
N GLU A 99 -4.66 11.00 -4.28
CA GLU A 99 -4.68 11.23 -5.72
C GLU A 99 -3.27 11.56 -6.25
N LEU A 100 -2.44 12.16 -5.40
CA LEU A 100 -1.10 12.60 -5.78
C LEU A 100 -0.07 11.46 -5.72
N LEU A 101 -0.32 10.40 -4.95
CA LEU A 101 0.60 9.27 -4.86
C LEU A 101 0.94 8.66 -6.22
N PRO A 102 -0.03 8.28 -7.09
CA PRO A 102 0.29 7.81 -8.43
C PRO A 102 0.99 8.87 -9.28
N HIS A 103 0.63 10.13 -9.13
CA HIS A 103 1.25 11.23 -9.87
C HIS A 103 2.76 11.31 -9.58
N TYR A 104 3.14 11.36 -8.30
CA TYR A 104 4.55 11.46 -7.90
C TYR A 104 5.34 10.19 -8.22
N TYR A 105 4.76 9.03 -7.94
CA TYR A 105 5.40 7.75 -8.27
C TYR A 105 5.71 7.66 -9.78
N ASN A 106 4.70 7.87 -10.62
CA ASN A 106 4.83 7.72 -12.07
C ASN A 106 5.79 8.76 -12.67
N ASN A 107 5.83 9.99 -12.13
CA ASN A 107 6.79 11.02 -12.54
C ASN A 107 8.23 10.64 -12.15
N ASN A 108 8.42 10.14 -10.92
CA ASN A 108 9.72 9.66 -10.46
C ASN A 108 10.23 8.52 -11.34
N GLN A 109 9.40 7.50 -11.61
CA GLN A 109 9.77 6.38 -12.46
C GLN A 109 10.17 6.84 -13.88
N ARG A 110 9.37 7.70 -14.49
CA ARG A 110 9.67 8.27 -15.83
C ARG A 110 10.95 9.08 -15.85
N PHE A 111 11.19 9.88 -14.81
CA PHE A 111 12.42 10.68 -14.70
C PHE A 111 13.65 9.78 -14.61
N LEU A 112 13.64 8.80 -13.71
CA LEU A 112 14.75 7.90 -13.49
C LEU A 112 15.06 7.06 -14.73
N GLN A 113 14.04 6.49 -15.38
CA GLN A 113 14.20 5.72 -16.61
C GLN A 113 14.83 6.52 -17.75
N LYS A 114 14.56 7.83 -17.81
CA LYS A 114 15.17 8.72 -18.83
C LYS A 114 16.61 9.13 -18.51
N ARG A 115 17.03 9.05 -17.24
CA ARG A 115 18.31 9.62 -16.77
C ARG A 115 19.34 8.58 -16.40
N LEU A 116 18.91 7.41 -15.95
CA LEU A 116 19.83 6.36 -15.56
C LEU A 116 20.35 5.56 -16.76
N ASN A 117 21.53 4.97 -16.58
CA ASN A 117 22.10 4.05 -17.55
C ASN A 117 21.13 2.87 -17.77
N PRO A 118 20.84 2.47 -19.03
CA PRO A 118 19.96 1.32 -19.31
C PRO A 118 20.37 0.02 -18.63
N LYS A 119 21.67 -0.17 -18.36
CA LYS A 119 22.16 -1.34 -17.61
C LYS A 119 21.66 -1.29 -16.14
N ILE A 120 21.75 -0.13 -15.49
CA ILE A 120 21.24 0.05 -14.13
C ILE A 120 19.74 -0.23 -14.08
N ILE A 121 18.98 0.27 -15.09
CA ILE A 121 17.53 0.05 -15.18
C ILE A 121 17.19 -1.44 -15.30
N ARG A 122 17.97 -2.20 -16.09
CA ARG A 122 17.76 -3.65 -16.24
C ARG A 122 18.10 -4.44 -15.00
N ASP A 123 19.20 -4.08 -14.36
CA ASP A 123 19.80 -4.86 -13.27
C ASP A 123 19.22 -4.48 -11.90
N SER A 124 18.39 -3.42 -11.82
CA SER A 124 17.85 -2.91 -10.56
C SER A 124 16.37 -3.28 -10.39
N LYS A 125 16.02 -3.82 -9.23
CA LYS A 125 14.65 -4.10 -8.83
C LYS A 125 13.79 -2.84 -8.61
N ILE A 126 14.41 -1.65 -8.50
CA ILE A 126 13.71 -0.37 -8.26
C ILE A 126 12.68 -0.03 -9.35
N PHE A 127 12.77 -0.67 -10.52
CA PHE A 127 11.96 -0.35 -11.69
C PHE A 127 10.99 -1.47 -12.11
N GLU A 128 10.67 -2.39 -11.23
CA GLU A 128 9.76 -3.50 -11.54
C GLU A 128 8.37 -2.98 -11.94
N LYS A 129 7.85 -1.97 -11.25
CA LYS A 129 6.61 -1.30 -11.67
C LYS A 129 6.90 -0.03 -12.46
N ALA A 130 6.38 0.05 -13.68
CA ALA A 130 6.50 1.23 -14.54
C ALA A 130 5.57 2.37 -14.10
N GLU A 131 4.39 2.03 -13.62
CA GLU A 131 3.40 2.99 -13.10
C GLU A 131 2.51 2.37 -12.04
N ILE A 132 1.88 3.21 -11.21
CA ILE A 132 0.83 2.80 -10.29
C ILE A 132 -0.45 3.59 -10.54
N ARG A 133 -1.62 3.02 -10.18
CA ARG A 133 -2.91 3.65 -10.39
C ARG A 133 -3.96 3.16 -9.40
N TRP A 134 -4.79 4.08 -8.93
CA TRP A 134 -6.04 3.72 -8.27
C TRP A 134 -7.07 3.28 -9.31
N ILE A 135 -7.51 2.02 -9.24
CA ILE A 135 -8.50 1.43 -10.15
C ILE A 135 -9.78 1.15 -9.36
N CYS A 136 -10.90 1.66 -9.87
CA CYS A 136 -12.21 1.38 -9.29
C CYS A 136 -12.59 -0.08 -9.52
N ILE A 137 -13.16 -0.75 -8.51
CA ILE A 137 -13.60 -2.15 -8.62
C ILE A 137 -14.64 -2.35 -9.75
N ASP A 138 -15.41 -1.32 -10.07
CA ASP A 138 -16.41 -1.39 -11.15
C ASP A 138 -15.78 -1.46 -12.55
N ASP A 139 -14.49 -1.13 -12.68
CA ASP A 139 -13.74 -1.20 -13.94
C ASP A 139 -13.00 -2.54 -14.11
N PHE A 140 -12.87 -3.35 -13.05
CA PHE A 140 -12.10 -4.60 -13.08
C PHE A 140 -12.50 -5.54 -14.20
N ALA A 141 -13.81 -5.75 -14.40
CA ALA A 141 -14.32 -6.66 -15.43
C ALA A 141 -13.95 -6.18 -16.85
N LYS A 142 -13.98 -4.86 -17.09
CA LYS A 142 -13.61 -4.26 -18.38
C LYS A 142 -12.12 -4.34 -18.64
N MET A 143 -11.32 -4.12 -17.59
CA MET A 143 -9.86 -4.10 -17.65
C MET A 143 -9.23 -5.48 -17.45
N LYS A 144 -10.00 -6.56 -17.32
CA LYS A 144 -9.49 -7.87 -16.93
C LYS A 144 -8.30 -8.32 -17.78
N LYS A 145 -8.34 -8.08 -19.10
CA LYS A 145 -7.26 -8.44 -20.03
C LYS A 145 -6.01 -7.57 -19.88
N GLU A 146 -6.09 -6.44 -19.20
CA GLU A 146 -4.95 -5.57 -18.91
C GLU A 146 -4.15 -6.02 -17.67
N PHE A 147 -4.74 -6.91 -16.86
CA PHE A 147 -4.03 -7.55 -15.75
C PHE A 147 -3.13 -8.67 -16.25
N ARG A 148 -2.03 -8.94 -15.51
CA ARG A 148 -1.14 -10.07 -15.78
C ARG A 148 -1.96 -11.38 -15.89
N SER A 149 -1.55 -12.30 -16.75
CA SER A 149 -2.35 -13.50 -17.06
C SER A 149 -2.78 -14.29 -15.82
N PHE A 150 -1.85 -14.54 -14.89
CA PHE A 150 -2.17 -15.25 -13.64
C PHE A 150 -3.06 -14.41 -12.71
N TYR A 151 -2.88 -13.09 -12.72
CA TYR A 151 -3.59 -12.16 -11.83
C TYR A 151 -5.06 -11.99 -12.20
N GLN A 152 -5.44 -12.32 -13.44
CA GLN A 152 -6.85 -12.29 -13.88
C GLN A 152 -7.75 -13.21 -13.04
N ASN A 153 -7.21 -14.34 -12.55
CA ASN A 153 -7.93 -15.21 -11.62
C ASN A 153 -8.09 -14.58 -10.24
N ILE A 154 -7.09 -13.83 -9.77
CA ILE A 154 -7.16 -13.09 -8.51
C ILE A 154 -8.19 -11.96 -8.61
N VAL A 155 -8.27 -11.28 -9.75
CA VAL A 155 -9.31 -10.28 -10.05
C VAL A 155 -10.70 -10.88 -9.89
N ASP A 156 -10.95 -12.09 -10.41
CA ASP A 156 -12.23 -12.78 -10.24
C ASP A 156 -12.52 -13.08 -8.76
N LEU A 157 -11.53 -13.54 -8.01
CA LEU A 157 -11.67 -13.77 -6.57
C LEU A 157 -12.02 -12.51 -5.80
N ILE A 158 -11.37 -11.38 -6.13
CA ILE A 158 -11.67 -10.08 -5.53
C ILE A 158 -13.09 -9.63 -5.85
N LEU A 159 -13.51 -9.76 -7.11
CA LEU A 159 -14.88 -9.43 -7.53
C LEU A 159 -15.93 -10.28 -6.80
N ASN A 160 -15.70 -11.58 -6.66
CA ASN A 160 -16.60 -12.49 -5.93
C ASN A 160 -16.68 -12.15 -4.43
N LYS A 161 -15.62 -11.59 -3.85
CA LYS A 161 -15.52 -11.19 -2.43
C LYS A 161 -15.78 -9.69 -2.20
N LYS A 162 -16.25 -8.95 -3.23
CA LYS A 162 -16.46 -7.48 -3.18
C LYS A 162 -17.21 -7.02 -1.93
N THR A 163 -18.29 -7.70 -1.57
CA THR A 163 -19.14 -7.32 -0.42
C THR A 163 -18.41 -7.50 0.91
N GLU A 164 -17.69 -8.62 1.07
CA GLU A 164 -16.92 -8.92 2.26
C GLU A 164 -15.76 -7.92 2.43
N ILE A 165 -15.03 -7.66 1.36
CA ILE A 165 -13.94 -6.67 1.33
C ILE A 165 -14.47 -5.29 1.70
N ASN A 166 -15.58 -4.84 1.08
CA ASN A 166 -16.17 -3.55 1.40
C ASN A 166 -16.59 -3.43 2.88
N THR A 167 -17.16 -4.50 3.44
CA THR A 167 -17.52 -4.54 4.87
C THR A 167 -16.31 -4.44 5.77
N PHE A 168 -15.25 -5.21 5.48
CA PHE A 168 -14.00 -5.17 6.20
C PHE A 168 -13.36 -3.77 6.17
N ILE A 169 -13.23 -3.17 4.98
CA ILE A 169 -12.62 -1.85 4.83
C ILE A 169 -13.40 -0.78 5.58
N ARG A 170 -14.74 -0.77 5.49
CA ARG A 170 -15.57 0.19 6.24
C ARG A 170 -15.43 0.05 7.74
N LYS A 171 -15.33 -1.18 8.24
CA LYS A 171 -15.12 -1.44 9.68
C LYS A 171 -13.75 -0.94 10.13
N SER A 172 -12.70 -1.27 9.41
CA SER A 172 -11.32 -0.87 9.74
C SER A 172 -11.13 0.64 9.74
N LEU A 173 -11.69 1.36 8.76
CA LEU A 173 -11.63 2.82 8.69
C LEU A 173 -12.39 3.50 9.84
N LYS A 174 -13.55 2.96 10.26
CA LYS A 174 -14.32 3.48 11.40
C LYS A 174 -13.58 3.30 12.72
N ALA A 175 -12.93 2.17 12.95
CA ALA A 175 -12.16 1.91 14.16
C ALA A 175 -11.04 2.93 14.36
N THR A 176 -10.38 3.34 13.28
CA THR A 176 -9.30 4.33 13.31
C THR A 176 -9.80 5.74 13.65
N THR A 177 -10.98 6.14 13.18
CA THR A 177 -11.56 7.45 13.48
C THR A 177 -12.11 7.56 14.89
N GLY A 178 -12.51 6.44 15.51
CA GLY A 178 -12.98 6.38 16.91
C GLY A 178 -11.88 6.65 17.93
N HIS A 179 -10.66 6.16 17.69
CA HIS A 179 -9.52 6.37 18.59
C HIS A 179 -8.98 7.82 18.55
N ALA A 180 -9.12 8.53 17.45
CA ALA A 180 -8.69 9.92 17.33
C ALA A 180 -9.55 10.91 18.12
N LYS A 181 -10.79 10.56 18.48
CA LYS A 181 -11.70 11.41 19.28
C LYS A 181 -11.51 11.28 20.80
N GLY A 182 -10.81 10.25 21.28
CA GLY A 182 -10.60 9.98 22.70
C GLY A 182 -9.44 10.74 23.37
N THR A 183 -8.50 11.31 22.64
CA THR A 183 -7.26 11.89 23.18
C THR A 183 -7.25 13.42 23.32
N LYS A 184 -8.37 14.12 23.10
CA LYS A 184 -8.47 15.58 23.32
C LYS A 184 -9.26 15.91 24.59
N LYS A 185 -8.79 15.49 25.77
CA LYS A 185 -9.16 16.05 27.06
C LYS A 185 -8.02 15.87 28.07
N HIS A 186 -6.93 16.60 27.89
CA HIS A 186 -6.09 16.96 29.04
C HIS A 186 -5.80 18.46 28.92
N GLY A 187 -6.41 19.18 29.85
CA GLY A 187 -6.41 20.61 29.93
C GLY A 187 -5.01 21.19 30.16
N ILE A 188 -4.74 22.23 29.45
CA ILE A 188 -3.65 23.16 29.74
C ILE A 188 -3.99 23.86 31.08
N LYS A 189 -3.32 23.44 32.16
CA LYS A 189 -3.28 24.24 33.38
C LYS A 189 -2.28 25.37 33.18
N ASN A 190 -2.82 26.59 33.05
CA ASN A 190 -2.02 27.82 33.10
C ASN A 190 -1.34 27.96 34.44
N SER A 191 -0.04 27.77 34.52
CA SER A 191 0.77 28.22 35.65
C SER A 191 1.09 29.70 35.46
N LYS A 192 0.39 30.55 36.23
CA LYS A 192 0.75 31.96 36.42
C LYS A 192 2.09 32.01 37.17
N GLN A 193 3.15 32.41 36.53
CA GLN A 193 4.38 32.81 37.20
C GLN A 193 4.24 34.26 37.64
N ASN A 194 4.24 34.43 38.97
CA ASN A 194 4.36 35.72 39.64
C ASN A 194 5.79 36.25 39.50
N ASN A 195 5.96 37.31 38.73
CA ASN A 195 7.17 38.12 38.73
C ASN A 195 7.14 39.06 39.94
N ASN A 196 7.86 38.72 41.02
CA ASN A 196 8.22 39.69 42.07
C ASN A 196 9.58 40.31 41.76
N LYS A 197 9.54 41.59 41.42
CA LYS A 197 10.70 42.52 41.45
C LYS A 197 11.27 42.60 42.86
N LYS A 198 12.57 42.39 43.01
CA LYS A 198 13.34 43.07 44.04
C LYS A 198 14.64 43.66 43.44
N SER A 199 14.61 44.96 43.35
CA SER A 199 15.77 45.81 43.21
C SER A 199 16.66 45.71 44.49
N LYS A 200 17.95 45.59 44.35
CA LYS A 200 18.90 46.20 45.31
C LYS A 200 20.19 46.61 44.58
N LYS A 201 20.49 47.87 44.83
CA LYS A 201 21.69 48.63 44.58
C LYS A 201 22.95 48.07 45.30
N ASN A 202 24.06 48.58 44.84
CA ASN A 202 25.38 48.83 45.43
C ASN A 202 26.44 47.77 45.01
N ARG A 203 27.45 48.20 44.45
CA ARG A 203 28.60 49.12 44.46
C ARG A 203 29.46 48.80 43.24
#